data_5bd06c7d025e17c4348ad0112fe0c7c6
#
_entry.id   5bd06c7d025e17c4348ad0112fe0c7c6
#
_cell.length_a   1.000
_cell.length_b   1.000
_cell.length_c   1.000
_cell.angle_alpha   90.00
_cell.angle_beta   90.00
_cell.angle_gamma   90.00
#
_symmetry.space_group_name_H-M   'P 1'
#
loop_
_entity.id
_entity.type
_entity.pdbx_description
1 polymer ?
#
loop_
_entity_poly.entity_id
_entity_poly.type
_entity_poly.pdbx_seq_one_letter_code
_entity_poly.pdbx_strand_id
1 'polypeptide(L)'
;MARKKEFEYEEKLDIAMHLFWEQGYHVTSLSDLESHMKINRSSIYPTYGDKKELLLKCLDRYQKSKLSEYRSFLSDGSDNALEDLVKLLNLAIQQSIIENRVCLAVKMIFEIALVDEEIRHMLLANEKEIQKVYQAVLERGIQQHLVKKGLDAKTAAAFFASSSTTMLKNYVLYRNRTETASMIRMLVNFISR
;
A
#
# COMPACT_ATOMS: atom_id res chain seq x y z
N MET A 1 -16.18 -27.45 11.07
CA MET A 1 -15.42 -27.71 9.83
C MET A 1 -15.22 -26.44 8.98
N ALA A 2 -16.19 -25.54 8.81
CA ALA A 2 -16.07 -24.32 8.00
C ALA A 2 -14.91 -23.40 8.42
N ARG A 3 -14.76 -23.09 9.70
CA ARG A 3 -13.73 -22.19 10.23
C ARG A 3 -12.29 -22.67 9.98
N LYS A 4 -12.05 -24.01 10.04
CA LYS A 4 -10.72 -24.59 9.77
C LYS A 4 -10.35 -24.48 8.27
N LYS A 5 -11.33 -24.66 7.37
CA LYS A 5 -11.15 -24.54 5.92
C LYS A 5 -10.94 -23.08 5.48
N GLU A 6 -11.62 -22.13 6.12
CA GLU A 6 -11.44 -20.70 5.90
C GLU A 6 -10.06 -20.22 6.35
N PHE A 7 -9.60 -20.66 7.53
CA PHE A 7 -8.25 -20.35 8.02
C PHE A 7 -7.15 -20.90 7.10
N GLU A 8 -7.31 -22.11 6.59
CA GLU A 8 -6.37 -22.69 5.64
C GLU A 8 -6.36 -21.93 4.29
N TYR A 9 -7.51 -21.44 3.81
CA TYR A 9 -7.62 -20.62 2.62
C TYR A 9 -6.81 -19.33 2.75
N GLU A 10 -6.98 -18.60 3.82
CA GLU A 10 -6.29 -17.32 4.09
C GLU A 10 -4.79 -17.51 4.26
N GLU A 11 -4.36 -18.55 4.96
CA GLU A 11 -2.94 -18.90 5.11
C GLU A 11 -2.27 -19.15 3.76
N LYS A 12 -2.91 -19.92 2.89
CA LYS A 12 -2.37 -20.21 1.56
C LYS A 12 -2.34 -18.96 0.67
N LEU A 13 -3.34 -18.09 0.80
CA LEU A 13 -3.37 -16.82 0.10
C LEU A 13 -2.22 -15.90 0.55
N ASP A 14 -1.91 -15.86 1.85
CA ASP A 14 -0.77 -15.11 2.38
C ASP A 14 0.56 -15.64 1.82
N ILE A 15 0.73 -16.96 1.71
CA ILE A 15 1.93 -17.56 1.11
C ILE A 15 2.07 -17.13 -0.36
N ALA A 16 0.99 -17.20 -1.14
CA ALA A 16 1.01 -16.77 -2.53
C ALA A 16 1.32 -15.27 -2.66
N MET A 17 0.71 -14.44 -1.80
CA MET A 17 0.94 -13.00 -1.74
C MET A 17 2.42 -12.70 -1.46
N HIS A 18 3.04 -13.35 -0.49
CA HIS A 18 4.46 -13.19 -0.20
C HIS A 18 5.33 -13.61 -1.37
N LEU A 19 4.99 -14.68 -2.06
CA LEU A 19 5.75 -15.15 -3.22
C LEU A 19 5.71 -14.14 -4.38
N PHE A 20 4.50 -13.61 -4.72
CA PHE A 20 4.37 -12.53 -5.69
C PHE A 20 5.12 -11.27 -5.26
N TRP A 21 5.13 -10.98 -3.97
CA TRP A 21 5.84 -9.82 -3.44
C TRP A 21 7.36 -9.95 -3.58
N GLU A 22 7.91 -11.11 -3.31
CA GLU A 22 9.35 -11.38 -3.40
C GLU A 22 9.82 -11.46 -4.85
N GLN A 23 9.24 -12.36 -5.62
CA GLN A 23 9.69 -12.69 -6.97
C GLN A 23 9.09 -11.78 -8.06
N GLY A 24 7.88 -11.25 -7.86
CA GLY A 24 7.10 -10.57 -8.88
C GLY A 24 6.13 -11.51 -9.61
N TYR A 25 5.17 -10.91 -10.32
CA TYR A 25 4.14 -11.66 -11.02
C TYR A 25 4.68 -12.48 -12.19
N HIS A 26 5.51 -11.85 -13.05
CA HIS A 26 5.97 -12.54 -14.28
C HIS A 26 6.88 -13.73 -13.97
N VAL A 27 7.77 -13.59 -12.99
CA VAL A 27 8.74 -14.63 -12.61
C VAL A 27 8.07 -15.78 -11.88
N THR A 28 7.09 -15.50 -11.02
CA THR A 28 6.38 -16.55 -10.26
C THR A 28 5.64 -17.50 -11.18
N SER A 29 6.03 -18.77 -11.20
CA SER A 29 5.37 -19.83 -11.95
C SER A 29 4.28 -20.52 -11.13
N LEU A 30 3.38 -21.26 -11.81
CA LEU A 30 2.41 -22.12 -11.12
C LEU A 30 3.11 -23.23 -10.31
N SER A 31 4.26 -23.70 -10.75
CA SER A 31 5.06 -24.70 -10.01
C SER A 31 5.63 -24.13 -8.71
N ASP A 32 6.05 -22.86 -8.73
CA ASP A 32 6.49 -22.16 -7.51
C ASP A 32 5.33 -22.00 -6.52
N LEU A 33 4.15 -21.63 -7.02
CA LEU A 33 2.93 -21.50 -6.21
C LEU A 33 2.57 -22.86 -5.58
N GLU A 34 2.55 -23.95 -6.35
CA GLU A 34 2.31 -25.32 -5.83
C GLU A 34 3.27 -25.68 -4.71
N SER A 35 4.56 -25.44 -4.96
CA SER A 35 5.62 -25.79 -4.01
C SER A 35 5.51 -25.02 -2.70
N HIS A 36 5.31 -23.71 -2.76
CA HIS A 36 5.26 -22.85 -1.58
C HIS A 36 3.93 -22.96 -0.83
N MET A 37 2.80 -22.97 -1.54
CA MET A 37 1.48 -23.15 -0.94
C MET A 37 1.24 -24.56 -0.43
N LYS A 38 2.06 -25.54 -0.85
CA LYS A 38 1.92 -26.98 -0.52
C LYS A 38 0.52 -27.54 -0.88
N ILE A 39 0.01 -27.13 -2.02
CA ILE A 39 -1.21 -27.63 -2.64
C ILE A 39 -0.98 -27.80 -4.14
N ASN A 40 -1.59 -28.79 -4.76
CA ASN A 40 -1.44 -29.06 -6.18
C ASN A 40 -2.34 -28.16 -7.06
N ARG A 41 -2.04 -28.11 -8.37
CA ARG A 41 -2.78 -27.29 -9.34
C ARG A 41 -4.27 -27.61 -9.36
N SER A 42 -4.63 -28.88 -9.22
CA SER A 42 -6.04 -29.33 -9.18
C SER A 42 -6.81 -28.74 -7.99
N SER A 43 -6.11 -28.24 -6.96
CA SER A 43 -6.68 -27.53 -5.82
C SER A 43 -6.58 -26.00 -5.97
N ILE A 44 -5.53 -25.48 -6.62
CA ILE A 44 -5.36 -24.04 -6.85
C ILE A 44 -6.48 -23.49 -7.74
N TYR A 45 -6.67 -24.09 -8.92
CA TYR A 45 -7.64 -23.57 -9.90
C TYR A 45 -9.06 -23.47 -9.37
N PRO A 46 -9.69 -24.49 -8.77
CA PRO A 46 -11.04 -24.38 -8.27
C PRO A 46 -11.19 -23.48 -7.04
N THR A 47 -10.10 -23.20 -6.29
CA THR A 47 -10.13 -22.44 -5.05
C THR A 47 -9.78 -20.97 -5.27
N TYR A 48 -8.73 -20.70 -6.05
CA TYR A 48 -8.18 -19.37 -6.23
C TYR A 48 -8.28 -18.84 -7.65
N GLY A 49 -8.63 -19.70 -8.62
CA GLY A 49 -8.64 -19.37 -10.02
C GLY A 49 -7.27 -19.55 -10.68
N ASP A 50 -7.09 -18.88 -11.81
CA ASP A 50 -5.80 -18.86 -12.49
C ASP A 50 -4.76 -17.98 -11.74
N LYS A 51 -3.55 -17.90 -12.28
CA LYS A 51 -2.46 -17.11 -11.66
C LYS A 51 -2.84 -15.62 -11.50
N LYS A 52 -3.58 -15.06 -12.46
CA LYS A 52 -4.04 -13.67 -12.42
C LYS A 52 -5.12 -13.48 -11.35
N GLU A 53 -6.11 -14.36 -11.31
CA GLU A 53 -7.17 -14.32 -10.31
C GLU A 53 -6.62 -14.50 -8.89
N LEU A 54 -5.61 -15.37 -8.72
CA LEU A 54 -4.88 -15.51 -7.47
C LEU A 54 -4.15 -14.21 -7.09
N LEU A 55 -3.46 -13.56 -8.05
CA LEU A 55 -2.83 -12.25 -7.80
C LEU A 55 -3.86 -11.20 -7.39
N LEU A 56 -5.01 -11.12 -8.08
CA LEU A 56 -6.08 -10.17 -7.72
C LEU A 56 -6.56 -10.38 -6.28
N LYS A 57 -6.75 -11.63 -5.85
CA LYS A 57 -7.10 -11.96 -4.46
C LYS A 57 -6.00 -11.55 -3.47
N CYS A 58 -4.75 -11.78 -3.82
CA CYS A 58 -3.60 -11.34 -3.00
C CYS A 58 -3.54 -9.82 -2.86
N LEU A 59 -3.75 -9.09 -3.96
CA LEU A 59 -3.77 -7.62 -3.97
C LEU A 59 -4.94 -7.08 -3.15
N ASP A 60 -6.14 -7.61 -3.30
CA ASP A 60 -7.32 -7.22 -2.52
C ASP A 60 -7.06 -7.36 -1.01
N ARG A 61 -6.54 -8.53 -0.61
CA ARG A 61 -6.17 -8.79 0.79
C ARG A 61 -5.12 -7.82 1.32
N TYR A 62 -4.04 -7.62 0.56
CA TYR A 62 -2.98 -6.67 0.90
C TYR A 62 -3.51 -5.25 1.07
N GLN A 63 -4.29 -4.77 0.10
CA GLN A 63 -4.84 -3.43 0.08
C GLN A 63 -5.81 -3.19 1.22
N LYS A 64 -6.70 -4.16 1.52
CA LYS A 64 -7.63 -4.08 2.66
C LYS A 64 -6.89 -3.99 3.98
N SER A 65 -5.84 -4.78 4.18
CA SER A 65 -5.00 -4.73 5.37
C SER A 65 -4.34 -3.35 5.53
N LYS A 66 -3.74 -2.84 4.47
CA LYS A 66 -3.09 -1.52 4.46
C LYS A 66 -4.07 -0.38 4.69
N LEU A 67 -5.20 -0.40 4.02
CA LEU A 67 -6.22 0.64 4.21
C LEU A 67 -6.81 0.63 5.62
N SER A 68 -6.97 -0.55 6.22
CA SER A 68 -7.37 -0.69 7.62
C SER A 68 -6.34 -0.06 8.56
N GLU A 69 -5.04 -0.30 8.33
CA GLU A 69 -3.94 0.30 9.09
C GLU A 69 -3.96 1.84 9.01
N TYR A 70 -4.14 2.41 7.80
CA TYR A 70 -4.28 3.86 7.62
C TYR A 70 -5.52 4.43 8.31
N ARG A 71 -6.66 3.74 8.24
CA ARG A 71 -7.91 4.19 8.85
C ARG A 71 -7.89 4.11 10.37
N SER A 72 -7.31 3.05 10.96
CA SER A 72 -7.16 2.97 12.41
C SER A 72 -6.26 4.09 12.94
N PHE A 73 -5.20 4.42 12.17
CA PHE A 73 -4.36 5.56 12.50
C PHE A 73 -5.13 6.90 12.54
N LEU A 74 -6.13 7.08 11.66
CA LEU A 74 -6.97 8.29 11.68
C LEU A 74 -7.88 8.38 12.90
N SER A 75 -8.38 7.24 13.40
CA SER A 75 -9.23 7.21 14.60
C SER A 75 -8.46 7.56 15.88
N ASP A 76 -7.15 7.26 15.90
CA ASP A 76 -6.24 7.51 17.02
C ASP A 76 -5.42 8.81 16.81
N GLY A 77 -5.84 9.64 15.85
CA GLY A 77 -5.12 10.85 15.43
C GLY A 77 -4.85 11.84 16.56
N SER A 78 -3.75 12.57 16.44
CA SER A 78 -3.37 13.62 17.38
C SER A 78 -4.25 14.89 17.20
N ASP A 79 -4.14 15.82 18.15
CA ASP A 79 -4.78 17.14 18.02
C ASP A 79 -4.13 18.03 16.95
N ASN A 80 -3.09 17.56 16.26
CA ASN A 80 -2.33 18.28 15.25
C ASN A 80 -2.30 17.55 13.91
N ALA A 81 -3.03 18.05 12.94
CA ALA A 81 -3.11 17.45 11.60
C ALA A 81 -1.77 17.39 10.86
N LEU A 82 -0.84 18.34 11.08
CA LEU A 82 0.49 18.29 10.43
C LEU A 82 1.35 17.16 10.99
N GLU A 83 1.26 16.90 12.31
CA GLU A 83 1.94 15.73 12.90
C GLU A 83 1.38 14.42 12.34
N ASP A 84 0.07 14.35 12.15
CA ASP A 84 -0.56 13.16 11.57
C ASP A 84 -0.19 12.96 10.11
N LEU A 85 -0.01 14.02 9.31
CA LEU A 85 0.56 13.91 7.96
C LEU A 85 1.99 13.33 7.98
N VAL A 86 2.84 13.78 8.91
CA VAL A 86 4.20 13.23 9.09
C VAL A 86 4.14 11.75 9.44
N LYS A 87 3.25 11.36 10.36
CA LYS A 87 3.09 9.96 10.78
C LYS A 87 2.55 9.09 9.64
N LEU A 88 1.54 9.56 8.87
CA LEU A 88 1.01 8.84 7.71
C LEU A 88 2.08 8.58 6.64
N LEU A 89 2.89 9.58 6.33
CA LEU A 89 4.00 9.42 5.39
C LEU A 89 5.04 8.41 5.90
N ASN A 90 5.36 8.45 7.20
CA ASN A 90 6.25 7.45 7.82
C ASN A 90 5.64 6.05 7.77
N LEU A 91 4.33 5.90 8.05
CA LEU A 91 3.62 4.62 7.97
C LEU A 91 3.69 4.03 6.56
N ALA A 92 3.53 4.86 5.52
CA ALA A 92 3.59 4.44 4.12
C ALA A 92 4.93 3.78 3.74
N ILE A 93 6.03 4.21 4.35
CA ILE A 93 7.38 3.72 4.03
C ILE A 93 7.96 2.78 5.09
N GLN A 94 7.40 2.76 6.30
CA GLN A 94 7.97 2.03 7.45
C GLN A 94 8.11 0.54 7.18
N GLN A 95 7.10 -0.10 6.58
CA GLN A 95 7.15 -1.53 6.28
C GLN A 95 8.29 -1.83 5.29
N SER A 96 8.45 -1.00 4.28
CA SER A 96 9.53 -1.16 3.31
C SER A 96 10.92 -0.97 3.94
N ILE A 97 11.01 -0.11 4.97
CA ILE A 97 12.23 0.07 5.75
C ILE A 97 12.54 -1.18 6.59
N ILE A 98 11.53 -1.76 7.24
CA ILE A 98 11.69 -2.93 8.12
C ILE A 98 11.98 -4.18 7.30
N GLU A 99 11.20 -4.41 6.25
CA GLU A 99 11.22 -5.63 5.47
C GLU A 99 12.20 -5.58 4.29
N ASN A 100 12.83 -4.41 4.05
CA ASN A 100 13.76 -4.17 2.96
C ASN A 100 13.17 -4.48 1.57
N ARG A 101 11.89 -4.23 1.37
CA ARG A 101 11.17 -4.48 0.11
C ARG A 101 10.19 -3.35 -0.22
N VAL A 102 9.91 -3.20 -1.50
CA VAL A 102 8.95 -2.21 -2.02
C VAL A 102 7.52 -2.66 -1.68
N CYS A 103 6.61 -1.73 -1.44
CA CYS A 103 5.17 -2.00 -1.31
C CYS A 103 4.66 -2.87 -2.47
N LEU A 104 3.89 -3.93 -2.18
CA LEU A 104 3.38 -4.85 -3.21
C LEU A 104 2.57 -4.12 -4.29
N ALA A 105 1.69 -3.19 -3.89
CA ALA A 105 0.89 -2.42 -4.85
C ALA A 105 1.78 -1.59 -5.79
N VAL A 106 2.80 -0.90 -5.26
CA VAL A 106 3.77 -0.13 -6.07
C VAL A 106 4.54 -1.05 -7.02
N LYS A 107 4.96 -2.23 -6.57
CA LYS A 107 5.62 -3.23 -7.42
C LYS A 107 4.72 -3.63 -8.59
N MET A 108 3.46 -3.93 -8.34
CA MET A 108 2.49 -4.33 -9.37
C MET A 108 2.11 -3.19 -10.32
N ILE A 109 2.14 -1.92 -9.88
CA ILE A 109 1.96 -0.78 -10.79
C ILE A 109 3.01 -0.80 -11.90
N PHE A 110 4.27 -0.99 -11.55
CA PHE A 110 5.37 -0.97 -12.54
C PHE A 110 5.56 -2.27 -13.29
N GLU A 111 5.11 -3.39 -12.75
CA GLU A 111 5.30 -4.70 -13.37
C GLU A 111 4.17 -5.09 -14.34
N ILE A 112 2.91 -4.81 -14.01
CA ILE A 112 1.80 -5.38 -14.77
C ILE A 112 0.67 -4.38 -15.09
N ALA A 113 0.48 -3.29 -14.34
CA ALA A 113 -0.63 -2.38 -14.56
C ALA A 113 -0.61 -1.66 -15.92
N LEU A 114 0.55 -1.61 -16.60
CA LEU A 114 0.67 -1.06 -17.95
C LEU A 114 0.03 -1.96 -19.02
N VAL A 115 -0.11 -3.24 -18.78
CA VAL A 115 -0.56 -4.24 -19.75
C VAL A 115 -1.83 -4.98 -19.34
N ASP A 116 -2.30 -4.81 -18.09
CA ASP A 116 -3.50 -5.44 -17.56
C ASP A 116 -4.44 -4.40 -16.94
N GLU A 117 -5.54 -4.14 -17.65
CA GLU A 117 -6.53 -3.12 -17.26
C GLU A 117 -7.27 -3.46 -15.95
N GLU A 118 -7.54 -4.73 -15.69
CA GLU A 118 -8.25 -5.14 -14.46
C GLU A 118 -7.40 -4.88 -13.22
N ILE A 119 -6.12 -5.26 -13.28
CA ILE A 119 -5.16 -4.98 -12.22
C ILE A 119 -4.96 -3.47 -12.07
N ARG A 120 -4.85 -2.73 -13.18
CA ARG A 120 -4.75 -1.26 -13.17
C ARG A 120 -5.96 -0.62 -12.48
N HIS A 121 -7.16 -1.06 -12.78
CA HIS A 121 -8.39 -0.55 -12.15
C HIS A 121 -8.45 -0.84 -10.66
N MET A 122 -8.05 -2.04 -10.23
CA MET A 122 -7.97 -2.39 -8.81
C MET A 122 -6.96 -1.51 -8.06
N LEU A 123 -5.78 -1.33 -8.61
CA LEU A 123 -4.74 -0.47 -8.02
C LEU A 123 -5.16 1.00 -7.97
N LEU A 124 -5.83 1.49 -9.02
CA LEU A 124 -6.39 2.85 -9.07
C LEU A 124 -7.49 3.06 -8.00
N ALA A 125 -8.35 2.07 -7.80
CA ALA A 125 -9.39 2.15 -6.77
C ALA A 125 -8.78 2.26 -5.37
N ASN A 126 -7.75 1.46 -5.08
CA ASN A 126 -7.02 1.52 -3.83
C ASN A 126 -6.30 2.88 -3.64
N GLU A 127 -5.64 3.38 -4.67
CA GLU A 127 -4.97 4.69 -4.63
C GLU A 127 -5.94 5.81 -4.26
N LYS A 128 -7.16 5.78 -4.81
CA LYS A 128 -8.23 6.74 -4.46
C LYS A 128 -8.65 6.64 -2.99
N GLU A 129 -8.71 5.43 -2.43
CA GLU A 129 -9.02 5.24 -1.00
C GLU A 129 -7.89 5.79 -0.10
N ILE A 130 -6.63 5.59 -0.48
CA ILE A 130 -5.48 6.18 0.23
C ILE A 130 -5.53 7.71 0.15
N GLN A 131 -5.83 8.27 -1.02
CA GLN A 131 -5.98 9.72 -1.20
C GLN A 131 -7.07 10.30 -0.28
N LYS A 132 -8.20 9.60 -0.08
CA LYS A 132 -9.25 10.04 0.86
C LYS A 132 -8.74 10.11 2.31
N VAL A 133 -7.84 9.19 2.70
CA VAL A 133 -7.22 9.23 4.03
C VAL A 133 -6.39 10.50 4.20
N TYR A 134 -5.51 10.81 3.24
CA TYR A 134 -4.74 12.06 3.25
C TYR A 134 -5.64 13.30 3.22
N GLN A 135 -6.70 13.27 2.40
CA GLN A 135 -7.65 14.39 2.27
C GLN A 135 -8.33 14.69 3.61
N ALA A 136 -8.78 13.68 4.35
CA ALA A 136 -9.41 13.87 5.65
C ALA A 136 -8.47 14.56 6.65
N VAL A 137 -7.18 14.20 6.66
CA VAL A 137 -6.19 14.86 7.53
C VAL A 137 -5.93 16.31 7.09
N LEU A 138 -5.83 16.55 5.78
CA LEU A 138 -5.62 17.90 5.23
C LEU A 138 -6.82 18.81 5.49
N GLU A 139 -8.06 18.32 5.36
CA GLU A 139 -9.28 19.06 5.68
C GLU A 139 -9.32 19.44 7.17
N ARG A 140 -8.91 18.53 8.07
CA ARG A 140 -8.74 18.84 9.48
C ARG A 140 -7.66 19.91 9.69
N GLY A 141 -6.54 19.86 9.00
CA GLY A 141 -5.50 20.89 9.05
C GLY A 141 -5.98 22.27 8.59
N ILE A 142 -6.89 22.33 7.59
CA ILE A 142 -7.56 23.56 7.17
C ILE A 142 -8.45 24.10 8.31
N GLN A 143 -9.27 23.24 8.92
CA GLN A 143 -10.15 23.62 10.05
C GLN A 143 -9.36 24.11 11.27
N GLN A 144 -8.19 23.51 11.52
CA GLN A 144 -7.26 23.89 12.58
C GLN A 144 -6.43 25.15 12.26
N HIS A 145 -6.56 25.71 11.06
CA HIS A 145 -5.77 26.85 10.59
C HIS A 145 -4.24 26.59 10.57
N LEU A 146 -3.82 25.34 10.46
CA LEU A 146 -2.41 24.93 10.45
C LEU A 146 -1.78 24.98 9.05
N VAL A 147 -2.60 24.96 8.00
CA VAL A 147 -2.13 24.98 6.60
C VAL A 147 -2.34 26.32 5.93
N LYS A 148 -1.64 26.56 4.83
CA LYS A 148 -1.75 27.78 4.03
C LYS A 148 -3.18 28.01 3.57
N LYS A 149 -3.60 29.29 3.57
CA LYS A 149 -4.92 29.70 3.10
C LYS A 149 -5.09 29.35 1.61
N GLY A 150 -6.23 28.75 1.27
CA GLY A 150 -6.56 28.38 -0.11
C GLY A 150 -5.97 27.05 -0.57
N LEU A 151 -5.41 26.24 0.33
CA LEU A 151 -4.97 24.88 0.00
C LEU A 151 -6.17 24.04 -0.48
N ASP A 152 -6.09 23.49 -1.70
CA ASP A 152 -7.03 22.48 -2.17
C ASP A 152 -6.66 21.12 -1.59
N ALA A 153 -7.46 20.66 -0.61
CA ALA A 153 -7.20 19.40 0.10
C ALA A 153 -7.19 18.18 -0.82
N LYS A 154 -8.00 18.16 -1.87
CA LYS A 154 -8.08 17.04 -2.81
C LYS A 154 -6.80 16.91 -3.64
N THR A 155 -6.35 17.99 -4.24
CA THR A 155 -5.10 18.03 -5.02
C THR A 155 -3.89 17.78 -4.13
N ALA A 156 -3.87 18.38 -2.93
CA ALA A 156 -2.81 18.13 -1.96
C ALA A 156 -2.77 16.65 -1.53
N ALA A 157 -3.93 16.01 -1.29
CA ALA A 157 -4.00 14.59 -0.95
C ALA A 157 -3.40 13.69 -2.03
N ALA A 158 -3.72 13.93 -3.29
CA ALA A 158 -3.12 13.20 -4.41
C ALA A 158 -1.59 13.40 -4.47
N PHE A 159 -1.12 14.61 -4.22
CA PHE A 159 0.30 14.92 -4.17
C PHE A 159 1.02 14.22 -3.01
N PHE A 160 0.42 14.22 -1.80
CA PHE A 160 0.99 13.52 -0.63
C PHE A 160 1.05 12.00 -0.83
N ALA A 161 -0.02 11.40 -1.35
CA ALA A 161 -0.06 9.97 -1.66
C ALA A 161 1.04 9.59 -2.69
N SER A 162 1.18 10.35 -3.77
CA SER A 162 2.23 10.13 -4.77
C SER A 162 3.64 10.37 -4.20
N SER A 163 3.80 11.36 -3.31
CA SER A 163 5.07 11.67 -2.66
C SER A 163 5.58 10.53 -1.79
N SER A 164 4.69 9.75 -1.17
CA SER A 164 5.07 8.57 -0.38
C SER A 164 5.83 7.54 -1.22
N THR A 165 5.40 7.28 -2.45
CA THR A 165 6.10 6.41 -3.41
C THR A 165 7.47 6.97 -3.81
N THR A 166 7.59 8.28 -3.99
CA THR A 166 8.87 8.93 -4.28
C THR A 166 9.85 8.81 -3.12
N MET A 167 9.38 8.99 -1.89
CA MET A 167 10.19 8.80 -0.67
C MET A 167 10.61 7.34 -0.50
N LEU A 168 9.71 6.39 -0.80
CA LEU A 168 10.03 4.97 -0.81
C LEU A 168 11.16 4.65 -1.81
N LYS A 169 11.05 5.14 -3.06
CA LYS A 169 12.11 5.01 -4.08
C LYS A 169 13.44 5.57 -3.56
N ASN A 170 13.42 6.77 -2.99
CA ASN A 170 14.63 7.38 -2.43
C ASN A 170 15.25 6.49 -1.35
N TYR A 171 14.45 6.02 -0.39
CA TYR A 171 14.92 5.12 0.64
C TYR A 171 15.52 3.83 0.08
N VAL A 172 14.88 3.21 -0.91
CA VAL A 172 15.39 1.96 -1.55
C VAL A 172 16.76 2.18 -2.18
N LEU A 173 16.98 3.34 -2.82
CA LEU A 173 18.25 3.67 -3.50
C LEU A 173 19.37 4.05 -2.52
N TYR A 174 19.08 4.93 -1.58
CA TYR A 174 20.11 5.56 -0.74
C TYR A 174 20.23 4.97 0.66
N ARG A 175 19.26 4.19 1.13
CA ARG A 175 19.20 3.59 2.48
C ARG A 175 19.35 4.61 3.61
N ASN A 176 19.02 5.86 3.35
CA ASN A 176 19.23 6.98 4.29
C ASN A 176 17.90 7.37 4.97
N ARG A 177 17.68 6.85 6.18
CA ARG A 177 16.48 7.15 6.99
C ARG A 177 16.39 8.63 7.38
N THR A 178 17.53 9.24 7.69
CA THR A 178 17.59 10.66 8.10
C THR A 178 17.18 11.57 6.96
N GLU A 179 17.67 11.33 5.75
CA GLU A 179 17.30 12.08 4.57
C GLU A 179 15.80 11.90 4.25
N THR A 180 15.31 10.67 4.27
CA THR A 180 13.88 10.38 4.06
C THR A 180 12.99 11.13 5.07
N ALA A 181 13.35 11.11 6.36
CA ALA A 181 12.64 11.86 7.39
C ALA A 181 12.71 13.39 7.17
N SER A 182 13.82 13.89 6.63
CA SER A 182 13.95 15.31 6.27
C SER A 182 13.08 15.69 5.08
N MET A 183 12.97 14.83 4.08
CA MET A 183 12.04 15.01 2.94
C MET A 183 10.58 15.06 3.41
N ILE A 184 10.18 14.17 4.32
CA ILE A 184 8.83 14.17 4.90
C ILE A 184 8.54 15.50 5.59
N ARG A 185 9.45 15.95 6.46
CA ARG A 185 9.30 17.24 7.16
C ARG A 185 9.24 18.42 6.18
N MET A 186 10.10 18.43 5.18
CA MET A 186 10.11 19.47 4.15
C MET A 186 8.78 19.53 3.41
N LEU A 187 8.22 18.37 3.02
CA LEU A 187 6.93 18.30 2.33
C LEU A 187 5.78 18.85 3.19
N VAL A 188 5.72 18.48 4.47
CA VAL A 188 4.69 18.97 5.40
C VAL A 188 4.87 20.47 5.67
N ASN A 189 6.11 20.93 5.88
CA ASN A 189 6.41 22.36 6.09
C ASN A 189 6.05 23.22 4.86
N PHE A 190 6.11 22.66 3.66
CA PHE A 190 5.73 23.39 2.44
C PHE A 190 4.27 23.86 2.45
N ILE A 191 3.37 23.12 3.08
CA ILE A 191 1.96 23.46 3.20
C ILE A 191 1.61 24.13 4.52
N SER A 192 2.48 24.09 5.51
CA SER A 192 2.25 24.71 6.82
C SER A 192 2.20 26.23 6.72
N ARG A 193 1.44 26.84 7.61
CA ARG A 193 1.27 28.30 7.72
C ARG A 193 2.50 28.97 8.33
#